data_0a88811e893aeccf4c0a82de1e00f20e
#
_entry.id   0a88811e893aeccf4c0a82de1e00f20e
#
_cell.length_a   1.000
_cell.length_b   1.000
_cell.length_c   1.000
_cell.angle_alpha   90.00
_cell.angle_beta   90.00
_cell.angle_gamma   90.00
#
_symmetry.space_group_name_H-M   'P 1'
#
loop_
_entity.id
_entity.type
_entity.pdbx_description
1 polymer ?
#
loop_
_entity_poly.entity_id
_entity_poly.type
_entity_poly.pdbx_seq_one_letter_code
_entity_poly.pdbx_strand_id
1 'polypeptide(L)'
;MSQNPARQAEYEKAGERMKTKTKKQREIRNNATAWALMAPALIFMLAFTVFPIFRSLYLSLSKYKLGMDGAEFIGLENYVKLAGSKLFWKVMKNTIVFALMTVIPSMAVGLGLAVLVNRKGKRVGFIRTAYFYPVVMPMIAIASVWMFIYMAKNGLFDQLLIAIGLKPMNVLSSKNTVLPAMAVMYVWKEAGYLMVFFLSLSLIHISE
;
A
#
# COMPACT_ATOMS: atom_id res chain seq x y z
N MET A 1 41.96 45.33 44.84
CA MET A 1 40.90 44.42 45.27
C MET A 1 40.99 43.13 44.48
N SER A 2 41.64 42.11 45.03
CA SER A 2 41.83 40.81 44.38
C SER A 2 40.50 40.02 44.42
N GLN A 3 39.88 39.80 43.28
CA GLN A 3 38.71 38.93 43.19
C GLN A 3 39.17 37.50 43.45
N ASN A 4 38.59 36.89 44.49
CA ASN A 4 38.89 35.50 44.92
C ASN A 4 38.52 34.52 43.80
N PRO A 5 39.50 33.79 43.16
CA PRO A 5 39.23 32.88 42.04
C PRO A 5 38.28 31.73 42.39
N ALA A 6 38.20 31.36 43.66
CA ALA A 6 37.28 30.32 44.13
C ALA A 6 35.80 30.75 44.00
N ARG A 7 35.49 32.03 44.26
CA ARG A 7 34.12 32.55 44.10
C ARG A 7 33.73 32.68 42.62
N GLN A 8 34.62 32.98 41.73
CA GLN A 8 34.34 33.02 40.30
C GLN A 8 34.02 31.63 39.74
N ALA A 9 34.77 30.60 40.11
CA ALA A 9 34.50 29.22 39.77
C ALA A 9 33.14 28.70 40.28
N GLU A 10 32.71 29.19 41.48
CA GLU A 10 31.42 28.83 42.07
C GLU A 10 30.24 29.48 41.31
N TYR A 11 30.36 30.73 40.90
CA TYR A 11 29.36 31.41 40.06
C TYR A 11 29.25 30.82 38.67
N GLU A 12 30.35 30.38 38.08
CA GLU A 12 30.37 29.72 36.77
C GLU A 12 29.66 28.36 36.81
N LYS A 13 29.98 27.52 37.81
CA LYS A 13 29.32 26.25 38.05
C LYS A 13 27.82 26.39 38.37
N ALA A 14 27.41 27.42 39.09
CA ALA A 14 26.02 27.73 39.37
C ALA A 14 25.27 28.16 38.09
N GLY A 15 25.92 28.95 37.25
CA GLY A 15 25.39 29.36 35.94
C GLY A 15 25.20 28.20 34.96
N GLU A 16 26.18 27.28 34.90
CA GLU A 16 26.03 26.07 34.09
C GLU A 16 24.93 25.13 34.60
N ARG A 17 24.81 24.93 35.89
CA ARG A 17 23.72 24.14 36.48
C ARG A 17 22.33 24.75 36.21
N MET A 18 22.20 26.07 36.22
CA MET A 18 20.95 26.76 35.88
C MET A 18 20.62 26.59 34.39
N LYS A 19 21.61 26.76 33.49
CA LYS A 19 21.43 26.58 32.05
C LYS A 19 21.00 25.14 31.70
N THR A 20 21.62 24.13 32.31
CA THR A 20 21.24 22.72 32.13
C THR A 20 19.86 22.39 32.66
N LYS A 21 19.46 22.91 33.85
CA LYS A 21 18.08 22.72 34.36
C LYS A 21 17.04 23.35 33.44
N THR A 22 17.29 24.56 32.94
CA THR A 22 16.36 25.29 32.08
C THR A 22 16.23 24.55 30.70
N LYS A 23 17.33 24.03 30.16
CA LYS A 23 17.31 23.23 28.93
C LYS A 23 16.48 21.95 29.10
N LYS A 24 16.72 21.21 30.19
CA LYS A 24 15.97 19.97 30.48
C LYS A 24 14.47 20.21 30.69
N GLN A 25 14.10 21.29 31.39
CA GLN A 25 12.70 21.68 31.56
C GLN A 25 12.03 22.06 30.23
N ARG A 26 12.76 22.72 29.32
CA ARG A 26 12.27 23.10 28.01
C ARG A 26 12.09 21.88 27.11
N GLU A 27 13.00 20.91 27.17
CA GLU A 27 12.87 19.62 26.47
C GLU A 27 11.67 18.81 26.97
N ILE A 28 11.49 18.70 28.29
CA ILE A 28 10.33 18.01 28.88
C ILE A 28 9.01 18.67 28.45
N ARG A 29 8.93 20.00 28.48
CA ARG A 29 7.75 20.74 28.05
C ARG A 29 7.47 20.57 26.56
N ASN A 30 8.50 20.63 25.73
CA ASN A 30 8.36 20.42 24.28
C ASN A 30 7.88 19.00 23.98
N ASN A 31 8.43 18.00 24.66
CA ASN A 31 7.99 16.61 24.50
C ASN A 31 6.55 16.42 24.99
N ALA A 32 6.18 16.99 26.14
CA ALA A 32 4.79 16.92 26.64
C ALA A 32 3.80 17.58 25.67
N THR A 33 4.17 18.74 25.09
CA THR A 33 3.35 19.41 24.08
C THR A 33 3.23 18.56 22.80
N ALA A 34 4.33 17.95 22.36
CA ALA A 34 4.32 17.05 21.21
C ALA A 34 3.39 15.83 21.44
N TRP A 35 3.50 15.18 22.60
CA TRP A 35 2.61 14.09 22.97
C TRP A 35 1.14 14.53 23.07
N ALA A 36 0.86 15.69 23.64
CA ALA A 36 -0.49 16.23 23.73
C ALA A 36 -1.10 16.51 22.34
N LEU A 37 -0.31 17.03 21.40
CA LEU A 37 -0.74 17.26 20.01
C LEU A 37 -0.95 15.95 19.25
N MET A 38 -0.16 14.93 19.53
CA MET A 38 -0.29 13.60 18.91
C MET A 38 -1.38 12.75 19.57
N ALA A 39 -1.76 13.03 20.82
CA ALA A 39 -2.68 12.20 21.61
C ALA A 39 -4.01 11.90 20.88
N PRO A 40 -4.71 12.85 20.24
CA PRO A 40 -5.95 12.54 19.53
C PRO A 40 -5.74 11.49 18.45
N ALA A 41 -4.71 11.66 17.62
CA ALA A 41 -4.39 10.72 16.54
C ALA A 41 -3.99 9.34 17.09
N LEU A 42 -3.20 9.29 18.16
CA LEU A 42 -2.80 8.05 18.82
C LEU A 42 -3.99 7.33 19.46
N ILE A 43 -4.91 8.05 20.10
CA ILE A 43 -6.13 7.47 20.67
C ILE A 43 -6.98 6.85 19.58
N PHE A 44 -7.20 7.54 18.45
CA PHE A 44 -7.93 6.98 17.31
C PHE A 44 -7.22 5.75 16.73
N MET A 45 -5.91 5.80 16.57
CA MET A 45 -5.12 4.65 16.10
C MET A 45 -5.24 3.45 17.06
N LEU A 46 -5.15 3.67 18.37
CA LEU A 46 -5.30 2.60 19.36
C LEU A 46 -6.72 2.01 19.34
N ALA A 47 -7.76 2.87 19.31
CA ALA A 47 -9.15 2.43 19.33
C ALA A 47 -9.61 1.74 18.04
N PHE A 48 -9.22 2.26 16.87
CA PHE A 48 -9.75 1.79 15.59
C PHE A 48 -8.79 0.88 14.80
N THR A 49 -7.52 0.83 15.18
CA THR A 49 -6.55 -0.04 14.50
C THR A 49 -6.00 -1.10 15.44
N VAL A 50 -5.39 -0.68 16.55
CA VAL A 50 -4.67 -1.60 17.43
C VAL A 50 -5.63 -2.51 18.20
N PHE A 51 -6.67 -1.95 18.81
CA PHE A 51 -7.68 -2.74 19.54
C PHE A 51 -8.38 -3.80 18.64
N PRO A 52 -8.88 -3.48 17.44
CA PRO A 52 -9.46 -4.49 16.54
C PRO A 52 -8.46 -5.58 16.12
N ILE A 53 -7.16 -5.27 15.99
CA ILE A 53 -6.13 -6.28 15.67
C ILE A 53 -6.06 -7.32 16.79
N PHE A 54 -5.92 -6.88 18.05
CA PHE A 54 -5.89 -7.81 19.19
C PHE A 54 -7.19 -8.59 19.37
N ARG A 55 -8.33 -7.91 19.16
CA ARG A 55 -9.64 -8.57 19.19
C ARG A 55 -9.77 -9.63 18.10
N SER A 56 -9.34 -9.33 16.89
CA SER A 56 -9.33 -10.29 15.77
C SER A 56 -8.44 -11.48 16.05
N LEU A 57 -7.26 -11.25 16.65
CA LEU A 57 -6.36 -12.33 17.08
C LEU A 57 -7.03 -13.24 18.12
N TYR A 58 -7.68 -12.68 19.14
CA TYR A 58 -8.43 -13.45 20.12
C TYR A 58 -9.57 -14.24 19.47
N LEU A 59 -10.37 -13.62 18.58
CA LEU A 59 -11.46 -14.27 17.86
C LEU A 59 -10.97 -15.36 16.91
N SER A 60 -9.78 -15.23 16.33
CA SER A 60 -9.20 -16.27 15.47
C SER A 60 -8.90 -17.57 16.21
N LEU A 61 -8.63 -17.46 17.52
CA LEU A 61 -8.42 -18.59 18.43
C LEU A 61 -9.72 -19.07 19.13
N SER A 62 -10.85 -18.47 18.77
CA SER A 62 -12.14 -18.73 19.39
C SER A 62 -13.16 -19.17 18.35
N LYS A 63 -14.15 -19.93 18.78
CA LYS A 63 -15.35 -20.26 18.00
C LYS A 63 -16.38 -19.18 18.26
N TYR A 64 -16.60 -18.34 17.25
CA TYR A 64 -17.57 -17.25 17.31
C TYR A 64 -18.54 -17.35 16.14
N LYS A 65 -19.85 -17.27 16.44
CA LYS A 65 -20.90 -17.14 15.42
C LYS A 65 -21.75 -15.92 15.75
N LEU A 66 -22.18 -15.20 14.75
CA LEU A 66 -23.15 -14.10 14.94
C LEU A 66 -24.41 -14.67 15.62
N GLY A 67 -24.82 -14.06 16.75
CA GLY A 67 -25.98 -14.50 17.54
C GLY A 67 -25.68 -15.49 18.68
N MET A 68 -24.41 -15.82 18.94
CA MET A 68 -24.01 -16.55 20.15
C MET A 68 -23.63 -15.60 21.29
N ASP A 69 -24.03 -15.93 22.49
CA ASP A 69 -23.63 -15.22 23.71
C ASP A 69 -22.20 -15.59 24.11
N GLY A 70 -21.21 -14.98 23.41
CA GLY A 70 -19.80 -15.12 23.73
C GLY A 70 -18.96 -15.89 22.71
N ALA A 71 -17.65 -15.82 22.89
CA ALA A 71 -16.65 -16.53 22.10
C ALA A 71 -16.06 -17.67 22.94
N GLU A 72 -16.20 -18.90 22.50
CA GLU A 72 -15.60 -20.09 23.11
C GLU A 72 -14.16 -20.24 22.64
N PHE A 73 -13.19 -20.24 23.55
CA PHE A 73 -11.78 -20.41 23.19
C PHE A 73 -11.49 -21.85 22.76
N ILE A 74 -11.08 -22.04 21.51
CA ILE A 74 -10.80 -23.34 20.89
C ILE A 74 -9.33 -23.49 20.44
N GLY A 75 -8.46 -22.53 20.79
CA GLY A 75 -7.04 -22.55 20.42
C GLY A 75 -6.84 -22.53 18.89
N LEU A 76 -6.02 -23.45 18.39
CA LEU A 76 -5.63 -23.49 16.96
C LEU A 76 -6.59 -24.28 16.06
N GLU A 77 -7.74 -24.71 16.54
CA GLU A 77 -8.68 -25.57 15.77
C GLU A 77 -9.12 -24.90 14.46
N ASN A 78 -9.36 -23.58 14.46
CA ASN A 78 -9.68 -22.83 13.24
C ASN A 78 -8.57 -22.93 12.19
N TYR A 79 -7.33 -22.85 12.62
CA TYR A 79 -6.17 -22.93 11.73
C TYR A 79 -5.95 -24.33 11.17
N VAL A 80 -6.18 -25.36 11.98
CA VAL A 80 -6.14 -26.77 11.53
C VAL A 80 -7.22 -27.02 10.49
N LYS A 81 -8.44 -26.58 10.73
CA LYS A 81 -9.55 -26.67 9.75
C LYS A 81 -9.22 -25.92 8.45
N LEU A 82 -8.62 -24.73 8.57
CA LEU A 82 -8.24 -23.92 7.41
C LEU A 82 -7.15 -24.63 6.60
N ALA A 83 -6.11 -25.16 7.26
CA ALA A 83 -5.02 -25.88 6.61
C ALA A 83 -5.50 -27.16 5.90
N GLY A 84 -6.54 -27.84 6.45
CA GLY A 84 -7.18 -29.00 5.82
C GLY A 84 -8.13 -28.64 4.67
N SER A 85 -8.45 -27.36 4.46
CA SER A 85 -9.42 -26.92 3.45
C SER A 85 -8.82 -26.88 2.05
N LYS A 86 -9.34 -27.68 1.13
CA LYS A 86 -8.97 -27.63 -0.30
C LYS A 86 -9.29 -26.25 -0.91
N LEU A 87 -10.33 -25.59 -0.45
CA LEU A 87 -10.69 -24.25 -0.91
C LEU A 87 -9.65 -23.22 -0.51
N PHE A 88 -9.14 -23.28 0.72
CA PHE A 88 -8.08 -22.40 1.21
C PHE A 88 -6.85 -22.46 0.31
N TRP A 89 -6.34 -23.66 0.03
CA TRP A 89 -5.17 -23.85 -0.81
C TRP A 89 -5.39 -23.40 -2.26
N LYS A 90 -6.60 -23.61 -2.79
CA LYS A 90 -6.97 -23.10 -4.11
C LYS A 90 -6.95 -21.57 -4.16
N VAL A 91 -7.54 -20.91 -3.15
CA VAL A 91 -7.53 -19.44 -3.05
C VAL A 91 -6.11 -18.92 -2.87
N MET A 92 -5.31 -19.53 -1.98
CA MET A 92 -3.93 -19.15 -1.77
C MET A 92 -3.09 -19.25 -3.05
N LYS A 93 -3.21 -20.37 -3.78
CA LYS A 93 -2.54 -20.53 -5.08
C LYS A 93 -2.96 -19.44 -6.06
N ASN A 94 -4.26 -19.18 -6.20
CA ASN A 94 -4.75 -18.13 -7.10
C ASN A 94 -4.23 -16.74 -6.72
N THR A 95 -4.16 -16.43 -5.42
CA THR A 95 -3.64 -15.17 -4.92
C THR A 95 -2.16 -15.00 -5.25
N ILE A 96 -1.35 -16.03 -5.02
CA ILE A 96 0.08 -16.01 -5.33
C ILE A 96 0.30 -15.87 -6.85
N VAL A 97 -0.41 -16.68 -7.65
CA VAL A 97 -0.32 -16.62 -9.11
C VAL A 97 -0.73 -15.24 -9.61
N PHE A 98 -1.85 -14.69 -9.12
CA PHE A 98 -2.30 -13.36 -9.50
C PHE A 98 -1.30 -12.26 -9.09
N ALA A 99 -0.72 -12.34 -7.89
CA ALA A 99 0.30 -11.41 -7.43
C ALA A 99 1.54 -11.44 -8.35
N LEU A 100 2.03 -12.62 -8.72
CA LEU A 100 3.16 -12.75 -9.65
C LEU A 100 2.82 -12.23 -11.05
N MET A 101 1.61 -12.50 -11.55
CA MET A 101 1.12 -12.03 -12.86
C MET A 101 0.85 -10.53 -12.90
N THR A 102 0.69 -9.88 -11.77
CA THR A 102 0.42 -8.43 -11.68
C THR A 102 1.64 -7.64 -11.27
N VAL A 103 2.30 -8.00 -10.17
CA VAL A 103 3.41 -7.21 -9.60
C VAL A 103 4.60 -7.14 -10.55
N ILE A 104 5.09 -8.30 -11.02
CA ILE A 104 6.27 -8.34 -11.88
C ILE A 104 6.04 -7.59 -13.20
N PRO A 105 4.95 -7.85 -13.97
CA PRO A 105 4.70 -7.11 -15.19
C PRO A 105 4.41 -5.63 -14.95
N SER A 106 3.70 -5.25 -13.88
CA SER A 106 3.45 -3.85 -13.58
C SER A 106 4.75 -3.08 -13.33
N MET A 107 5.68 -3.69 -12.58
CA MET A 107 7.01 -3.10 -12.35
C MET A 107 7.80 -2.96 -13.66
N ALA A 108 7.81 -4.01 -14.49
CA ALA A 108 8.51 -3.99 -15.77
C ALA A 108 7.94 -2.94 -16.73
N VAL A 109 6.62 -2.89 -16.87
CA VAL A 109 5.93 -1.90 -17.72
C VAL A 109 6.10 -0.49 -17.17
N GLY A 110 5.92 -0.30 -15.85
CA GLY A 110 6.10 0.99 -15.19
C GLY A 110 7.52 1.54 -15.35
N LEU A 111 8.54 0.69 -15.17
CA LEU A 111 9.95 1.06 -15.40
C LEU A 111 10.20 1.39 -16.87
N GLY A 112 9.71 0.56 -17.80
CA GLY A 112 9.81 0.82 -19.23
C GLY A 112 9.19 2.16 -19.63
N LEU A 113 8.00 2.45 -19.14
CA LEU A 113 7.33 3.74 -19.33
C LEU A 113 8.14 4.90 -18.71
N ALA A 114 8.69 4.72 -17.50
CA ALA A 114 9.51 5.74 -16.84
C ALA A 114 10.75 6.09 -17.69
N VAL A 115 11.45 5.09 -18.23
CA VAL A 115 12.62 5.30 -19.12
C VAL A 115 12.21 6.02 -20.41
N LEU A 116 11.09 5.63 -21.03
CA LEU A 116 10.57 6.27 -22.24
C LEU A 116 10.19 7.74 -22.00
N VAL A 117 9.64 8.05 -20.85
CA VAL A 117 9.09 9.36 -20.49
C VAL A 117 10.11 10.24 -19.75
N ASN A 118 11.29 9.72 -19.41
CA ASN A 118 12.38 10.51 -18.80
C ASN A 118 13.05 11.48 -19.80
N ARG A 119 12.68 11.45 -21.06
CA ARG A 119 13.20 12.34 -22.12
C ARG A 119 12.60 13.74 -22.02
N LYS A 120 13.39 14.78 -22.32
CA LYS A 120 12.91 16.17 -22.38
C LYS A 120 12.10 16.38 -23.68
N GLY A 121 10.86 16.88 -23.57
CA GLY A 121 10.04 17.21 -24.74
C GLY A 121 8.61 17.62 -24.38
N LYS A 122 7.97 18.48 -25.17
CA LYS A 122 6.59 18.98 -24.96
C LYS A 122 5.55 17.85 -24.97
N ARG A 123 5.77 16.75 -25.71
CA ARG A 123 4.87 15.58 -25.79
C ARG A 123 4.93 14.68 -24.57
N VAL A 124 6.02 14.75 -23.79
CA VAL A 124 6.25 13.91 -22.60
C VAL A 124 5.20 14.17 -21.51
N GLY A 125 4.82 15.44 -21.30
CA GLY A 125 3.78 15.80 -20.33
C GLY A 125 2.44 15.16 -20.65
N PHE A 126 2.02 15.18 -21.92
CA PHE A 126 0.78 14.53 -22.36
C PHE A 126 0.81 13.02 -22.14
N ILE A 127 1.92 12.36 -22.50
CA ILE A 127 2.11 10.91 -22.30
C ILE A 127 2.03 10.56 -20.80
N ARG A 128 2.69 11.34 -19.93
CA ARG A 128 2.59 11.15 -18.47
C ARG A 128 1.14 11.21 -17.98
N THR A 129 0.41 12.21 -18.40
CA THR A 129 -0.99 12.38 -18.01
C THR A 129 -1.86 11.24 -18.53
N ALA A 130 -1.68 10.82 -19.78
CA ALA A 130 -2.46 9.75 -20.39
C ALA A 130 -2.26 8.40 -19.68
N TYR A 131 -1.02 8.04 -19.32
CA TYR A 131 -0.75 6.81 -18.58
C TYR A 131 -1.08 6.89 -17.09
N PHE A 132 -1.09 8.10 -16.51
CA PHE A 132 -1.49 8.28 -15.11
C PHE A 132 -3.00 8.32 -14.91
N TYR A 133 -3.76 8.70 -15.94
CA TYR A 133 -5.21 8.85 -15.85
C TYR A 133 -5.96 7.62 -15.29
N PRO A 134 -5.64 6.37 -15.70
CA PRO A 134 -6.27 5.18 -15.14
C PRO A 134 -6.10 5.00 -13.63
N VAL A 135 -5.02 5.53 -13.04
CA VAL A 135 -4.74 5.43 -11.60
C VAL A 135 -5.80 6.17 -10.78
N VAL A 136 -6.28 7.32 -11.28
CA VAL A 136 -7.24 8.19 -10.59
C VAL A 136 -8.68 7.65 -10.72
N MET A 137 -8.93 6.78 -11.69
CA MET A 137 -10.27 6.22 -11.90
C MET A 137 -10.67 5.24 -10.81
N PRO A 138 -11.94 5.27 -10.34
CA PRO A 138 -12.45 4.23 -9.43
C PRO A 138 -12.35 2.84 -10.06
N MET A 139 -11.94 1.85 -9.27
CA MET A 139 -11.74 0.48 -9.76
C MET A 139 -13.00 -0.12 -10.41
N ILE A 140 -14.17 0.23 -9.90
CA ILE A 140 -15.46 -0.25 -10.45
C ILE A 140 -15.69 0.28 -11.87
N ALA A 141 -15.32 1.53 -12.16
CA ALA A 141 -15.44 2.11 -13.49
C ALA A 141 -14.49 1.41 -14.49
N ILE A 142 -13.24 1.17 -14.05
CA ILE A 142 -12.27 0.41 -14.85
C ILE A 142 -12.77 -1.00 -15.12
N ALA A 143 -13.23 -1.71 -14.08
CA ALA A 143 -13.76 -3.07 -14.24
C ALA A 143 -14.93 -3.12 -15.22
N SER A 144 -15.83 -2.13 -15.18
CA SER A 144 -16.95 -2.03 -16.14
C SER A 144 -16.47 -1.86 -17.58
N VAL A 145 -15.51 -0.96 -17.83
CA VAL A 145 -14.94 -0.78 -19.18
C VAL A 145 -14.29 -2.09 -19.68
N TRP A 146 -13.49 -2.74 -18.85
CA TRP A 146 -12.85 -4.00 -19.23
C TRP A 146 -13.84 -5.15 -19.40
N MET A 147 -14.96 -5.17 -18.67
CA MET A 147 -16.06 -6.09 -18.93
C MET A 147 -16.62 -5.94 -20.36
N PHE A 148 -16.81 -4.71 -20.85
CA PHE A 148 -17.22 -4.48 -22.24
C PHE A 148 -16.13 -4.92 -23.24
N ILE A 149 -14.84 -4.65 -22.94
CA ILE A 149 -13.72 -5.08 -23.81
C ILE A 149 -13.68 -6.59 -23.93
N TYR A 150 -13.89 -7.33 -22.84
CA TYR A 150 -13.86 -8.79 -22.80
C TYR A 150 -15.23 -9.47 -23.07
N MET A 151 -16.26 -8.70 -23.42
CA MET A 151 -17.59 -9.25 -23.70
C MET A 151 -17.51 -10.27 -24.82
N ALA A 152 -18.00 -11.48 -24.57
CA ALA A 152 -17.97 -12.57 -25.55
C ALA A 152 -18.70 -12.19 -26.85
N LYS A 153 -18.08 -12.47 -27.98
CA LYS A 153 -18.51 -12.20 -29.36
C LYS A 153 -18.56 -10.73 -29.78
N ASN A 154 -18.94 -9.81 -28.90
CA ASN A 154 -19.16 -8.39 -29.22
C ASN A 154 -18.09 -7.46 -28.67
N GLY A 155 -17.26 -7.93 -27.71
CA GLY A 155 -16.19 -7.14 -27.09
C GLY A 155 -15.05 -6.88 -28.06
N LEU A 156 -14.34 -5.77 -27.80
CA LEU A 156 -13.20 -5.36 -28.63
C LEU A 156 -12.13 -6.46 -28.72
N PHE A 157 -11.92 -7.23 -27.65
CA PHE A 157 -10.95 -8.33 -27.63
C PHE A 157 -11.32 -9.44 -28.61
N ASP A 158 -12.58 -9.88 -28.60
CA ASP A 158 -13.05 -10.91 -29.53
C ASP A 158 -13.05 -10.43 -30.99
N GLN A 159 -13.38 -9.16 -31.23
CA GLN A 159 -13.31 -8.56 -32.56
C GLN A 159 -11.88 -8.54 -33.10
N LEU A 160 -10.90 -8.24 -32.24
CA LEU A 160 -9.48 -8.33 -32.63
C LEU A 160 -9.05 -9.77 -32.92
N LEU A 161 -9.50 -10.76 -32.12
CA LEU A 161 -9.22 -12.18 -32.42
C LEU A 161 -9.79 -12.60 -33.77
N ILE A 162 -11.02 -12.24 -34.07
CA ILE A 162 -11.68 -12.52 -35.34
C ILE A 162 -10.93 -11.88 -36.51
N ALA A 163 -10.50 -10.61 -36.36
CA ALA A 163 -9.77 -9.88 -37.41
C ALA A 163 -8.42 -10.54 -37.78
N ILE A 164 -7.78 -11.24 -36.83
CA ILE A 164 -6.53 -12.00 -37.08
C ILE A 164 -6.79 -13.48 -37.35
N GLY A 165 -8.04 -13.89 -37.62
CA GLY A 165 -8.41 -15.25 -38.00
C GLY A 165 -8.52 -16.24 -36.81
N LEU A 166 -8.51 -15.78 -35.59
CA LEU A 166 -8.70 -16.61 -34.40
C LEU A 166 -10.17 -16.73 -34.00
N LYS A 167 -10.51 -17.81 -33.28
CA LYS A 167 -11.86 -18.00 -32.77
C LYS A 167 -12.11 -17.08 -31.55
N PRO A 168 -13.33 -16.51 -31.45
CA PRO A 168 -13.72 -15.73 -30.25
C PRO A 168 -13.61 -16.59 -28.98
N MET A 169 -13.20 -15.97 -27.89
CA MET A 169 -12.92 -16.66 -26.63
C MET A 169 -13.67 -15.99 -25.48
N ASN A 170 -14.48 -16.76 -24.75
CA ASN A 170 -15.13 -16.25 -23.55
C ASN A 170 -14.11 -16.16 -22.39
N VAL A 171 -13.34 -15.07 -22.38
CA VAL A 171 -12.19 -14.87 -21.49
C VAL A 171 -12.60 -14.86 -20.01
N LEU A 172 -13.74 -14.26 -19.68
CA LEU A 172 -14.19 -14.10 -18.30
C LEU A 172 -14.86 -15.35 -17.72
N SER A 173 -15.36 -16.26 -18.55
CA SER A 173 -16.02 -17.49 -18.09
C SER A 173 -15.09 -18.71 -17.99
N SER A 174 -13.91 -18.64 -18.57
CA SER A 174 -12.95 -19.74 -18.53
C SER A 174 -12.04 -19.65 -17.31
N LYS A 175 -11.89 -20.77 -16.59
CA LYS A 175 -11.01 -20.90 -15.42
C LYS A 175 -9.54 -20.56 -15.71
N ASN A 176 -9.11 -20.80 -16.96
CA ASN A 176 -7.71 -20.63 -17.35
C ASN A 176 -7.40 -19.20 -17.84
N THR A 177 -8.41 -18.45 -18.28
CA THR A 177 -8.21 -17.12 -18.90
C THR A 177 -8.65 -15.97 -18.03
N VAL A 178 -9.54 -16.20 -17.05
CA VAL A 178 -10.06 -15.12 -16.19
C VAL A 178 -8.97 -14.45 -15.36
N LEU A 179 -8.05 -15.22 -14.75
CA LEU A 179 -6.94 -14.66 -13.96
C LEU A 179 -5.97 -13.83 -14.82
N PRO A 180 -5.46 -14.34 -15.95
CA PRO A 180 -4.65 -13.54 -16.88
C PRO A 180 -5.37 -12.28 -17.37
N ALA A 181 -6.65 -12.36 -17.72
CA ALA A 181 -7.41 -11.21 -18.18
C ALA A 181 -7.52 -10.10 -17.12
N MET A 182 -7.82 -10.49 -15.89
CA MET A 182 -7.82 -9.56 -14.75
C MET A 182 -6.42 -8.98 -14.49
N ALA A 183 -5.37 -9.79 -14.63
CA ALA A 183 -4.00 -9.34 -14.47
C ALA A 183 -3.62 -8.27 -15.50
N VAL A 184 -4.00 -8.44 -16.77
CA VAL A 184 -3.76 -7.44 -17.83
C VAL A 184 -4.42 -6.11 -17.48
N MET A 185 -5.69 -6.13 -17.05
CA MET A 185 -6.41 -4.94 -16.61
C MET A 185 -5.67 -4.24 -15.45
N TYR A 186 -5.23 -5.03 -14.46
CA TYR A 186 -4.56 -4.50 -13.28
C TYR A 186 -3.18 -3.92 -13.63
N VAL A 187 -2.40 -4.62 -14.45
CA VAL A 187 -1.09 -4.14 -14.94
C VAL A 187 -1.24 -2.81 -15.67
N TRP A 188 -2.23 -2.71 -16.56
CA TRP A 188 -2.50 -1.46 -17.28
C TRP A 188 -2.84 -0.30 -16.33
N LYS A 189 -3.66 -0.56 -15.30
CA LYS A 189 -4.01 0.43 -14.30
C LYS A 189 -2.81 0.89 -13.47
N GLU A 190 -2.01 -0.05 -12.97
CA GLU A 190 -0.93 0.24 -12.02
C GLU A 190 0.37 0.72 -12.71
N ALA A 191 0.54 0.44 -14.00
CA ALA A 191 1.74 0.84 -14.74
C ALA A 191 1.99 2.35 -14.70
N GLY A 192 0.93 3.16 -14.77
CA GLY A 192 1.03 4.63 -14.67
C GLY A 192 1.49 5.11 -13.30
N TYR A 193 1.02 4.49 -12.22
CA TYR A 193 1.46 4.77 -10.86
C TYR A 193 2.94 4.46 -10.68
N LEU A 194 3.35 3.25 -11.08
CA LEU A 194 4.75 2.81 -10.99
C LEU A 194 5.67 3.64 -11.89
N MET A 195 5.22 4.06 -13.06
CA MET A 195 5.95 5.01 -13.91
C MET A 195 6.29 6.30 -13.16
N VAL A 196 5.32 6.92 -12.49
CA VAL A 196 5.54 8.17 -11.72
C VAL A 196 6.47 7.90 -10.53
N PHE A 197 6.30 6.77 -9.85
CA PHE A 197 7.15 6.36 -8.75
C PHE A 197 8.62 6.20 -9.19
N PHE A 198 8.89 5.49 -10.27
CA PHE A 198 10.25 5.34 -10.81
C PHE A 198 10.84 6.65 -11.32
N LEU A 199 10.04 7.54 -11.90
CA LEU A 199 10.50 8.86 -12.30
C LEU A 199 10.93 9.71 -11.11
N SER A 200 10.21 9.65 -9.99
CA SER A 200 10.58 10.40 -8.78
C SER A 200 11.88 9.87 -8.17
N LEU A 201 12.10 8.57 -8.16
CA LEU A 201 13.36 7.97 -7.70
C LEU A 201 14.55 8.37 -8.60
N SER A 202 14.36 8.40 -9.91
CA SER A 202 15.42 8.84 -10.86
C SER A 202 15.82 10.29 -10.65
N LEU A 203 14.88 11.18 -10.31
CA LEU A 203 15.16 12.59 -10.05
C LEU A 203 15.96 12.82 -8.75
N ILE A 204 15.81 11.96 -7.76
CA ILE A 204 16.55 12.03 -6.48
C ILE A 204 18.04 11.68 -6.72
N HIS A 205 18.33 10.67 -7.55
CA HIS A 205 19.71 10.25 -7.84
C HIS A 205 20.48 11.17 -8.79
N ILE A 206 19.83 12.05 -9.55
CA ILE A 206 20.50 12.99 -10.46
C ILE A 206 20.88 14.29 -9.72
N SER A 207 20.35 14.52 -8.51
CA SER A 207 20.62 15.72 -7.70
C SER A 207 21.76 15.55 -6.69
N GLU A 208 22.39 14.38 -6.59
CA GLU A 208 23.63 14.12 -5.88
C GLU A 208 24.83 14.03 -6.87
#